data_99cda17a2fdc3334a525a64cd2e0eea7
#
_entry.id   99cda17a2fdc3334a525a64cd2e0eea7
#
_cell.length_a   1.000
_cell.length_b   1.000
_cell.length_c   1.000
_cell.angle_alpha   90.00
_cell.angle_beta   90.00
_cell.angle_gamma   90.00
#
_symmetry.space_group_name_H-M   'P 1'
#
loop_
_entity.id
_entity.type
_entity.pdbx_description
1 polymer ?
#
loop_
_entity_poly.entity_id
_entity_poly.type
_entity_poly.pdbx_seq_one_letter_code
_entity_poly.pdbx_strand_id
1 'polypeptide(L)'
;TGEGEVWAKGDNVMKGYYLEPEMTAEVITPDGWFRTGDLGHLDKDNYLSIRGRLKNMIVGSSGENIYPEEIESVINDFGHVIESLVVQQKGKLVAMVHVNIEELQAKYQQMKKDISDQAELLVEEYLEELRRYVNSKVNKYSQLQLVVYQPEPFQKTATLKIKRFLYY
;
A
#
# COMPACT_ATOMS: atom_id res chain seq x y z
N THR A 1 -13.48 -20.96 -4.93
CA THR A 1 -12.23 -20.28 -5.33
C THR A 1 -12.57 -19.02 -6.10
N GLY A 2 -12.10 -17.88 -5.65
CA GLY A 2 -12.36 -16.59 -6.30
C GLY A 2 -11.93 -15.41 -5.45
N GLU A 3 -11.84 -14.25 -6.08
CA GLU A 3 -11.63 -12.97 -5.40
C GLU A 3 -12.97 -12.33 -5.04
N GLY A 4 -13.04 -11.73 -3.86
CA GLY A 4 -14.23 -11.03 -3.40
C GLY A 4 -14.03 -10.32 -2.08
N GLU A 5 -15.04 -9.56 -1.66
CA GLU A 5 -15.06 -8.98 -0.33
C GLU A 5 -15.16 -10.08 0.72
N VAL A 6 -14.31 -10.02 1.73
CA VAL A 6 -14.35 -10.94 2.87
C VAL A 6 -15.48 -10.55 3.80
N TRP A 7 -16.41 -11.48 4.02
CA TRP A 7 -17.48 -11.32 5.00
C TRP A 7 -17.26 -12.28 6.17
N ALA A 8 -17.55 -11.82 7.38
CA ALA A 8 -17.39 -12.59 8.60
C ALA A 8 -18.72 -12.70 9.36
N LYS A 9 -18.97 -13.85 9.98
CA LYS A 9 -20.12 -14.08 10.84
C LYS A 9 -19.71 -14.95 12.04
N GLY A 10 -20.12 -14.58 13.23
CA GLY A 10 -19.83 -15.33 14.46
C GLY A 10 -19.99 -14.45 15.68
N ASP A 11 -19.83 -15.06 16.86
CA ASP A 11 -20.04 -14.38 18.15
C ASP A 11 -18.98 -13.30 18.45
N ASN A 12 -17.87 -13.31 17.72
CA ASN A 12 -16.80 -12.32 17.80
C ASN A 12 -17.05 -11.08 16.93
N VAL A 13 -18.11 -11.08 16.09
CA VAL A 13 -18.49 -9.90 15.30
C VAL A 13 -19.18 -8.89 16.21
N MET A 14 -18.82 -7.62 16.05
CA MET A 14 -19.45 -6.52 16.78
C MET A 14 -20.97 -6.48 16.56
N LYS A 15 -21.72 -5.96 17.53
CA LYS A 15 -23.17 -5.74 17.40
C LYS A 15 -23.51 -4.55 16.51
N GLY A 16 -22.58 -3.63 16.33
CA GLY A 16 -22.74 -2.40 15.55
C GLY A 16 -21.89 -1.26 16.08
N TYR A 17 -21.97 -0.13 15.42
CA TYR A 17 -21.39 1.14 15.88
C TYR A 17 -22.29 1.78 16.92
N TYR A 18 -21.68 2.29 17.99
CA TYR A 18 -22.42 2.89 19.11
C TYR A 18 -23.18 4.14 18.65
N LEU A 19 -24.50 4.16 18.86
CA LEU A 19 -25.42 5.24 18.46
C LEU A 19 -25.41 5.58 16.95
N GLU A 20 -24.90 4.69 16.10
CA GLU A 20 -24.81 4.88 14.64
C GLU A 20 -25.51 3.72 13.90
N PRO A 21 -26.86 3.65 13.93
CA PRO A 21 -27.59 2.56 13.32
C PRO A 21 -27.46 2.53 11.78
N GLU A 22 -27.37 3.68 11.13
CA GLU A 22 -27.21 3.78 9.67
C GLU A 22 -25.85 3.23 9.24
N MET A 23 -24.75 3.66 9.88
CA MET A 23 -23.43 3.12 9.64
C MET A 23 -23.35 1.61 9.94
N THR A 24 -24.09 1.16 10.95
CA THR A 24 -24.17 -0.26 11.27
C THR A 24 -24.82 -1.05 10.14
N ALA A 25 -25.95 -0.56 9.60
CA ALA A 25 -26.67 -1.20 8.51
C ALA A 25 -25.86 -1.26 7.19
N GLU A 26 -24.92 -0.34 6.99
CA GLU A 26 -24.00 -0.38 5.84
C GLU A 26 -23.03 -1.56 5.89
N VAL A 27 -22.61 -1.97 7.10
CA VAL A 27 -21.57 -2.99 7.29
C VAL A 27 -22.04 -4.30 7.86
N ILE A 28 -23.23 -4.35 8.47
CA ILE A 28 -23.85 -5.60 8.98
C ILE A 28 -25.15 -5.86 8.23
N THR A 29 -25.19 -6.98 7.52
CA THR A 29 -26.37 -7.41 6.79
C THR A 29 -27.49 -7.83 7.75
N PRO A 30 -28.78 -7.83 7.31
CA PRO A 30 -29.89 -8.25 8.16
C PRO A 30 -29.78 -9.68 8.72
N ASP A 31 -29.07 -10.57 8.04
CA ASP A 31 -28.80 -11.94 8.45
C ASP A 31 -27.50 -12.10 9.25
N GLY A 32 -26.85 -10.98 9.63
CA GLY A 32 -25.76 -10.93 10.59
C GLY A 32 -24.35 -11.15 10.03
N TRP A 33 -24.14 -10.99 8.71
CA TRP A 33 -22.80 -10.95 8.14
C TRP A 33 -22.19 -9.55 8.25
N PHE A 34 -20.93 -9.51 8.70
CA PHE A 34 -20.12 -8.29 8.72
C PHE A 34 -19.30 -8.18 7.44
N ARG A 35 -19.52 -7.11 6.71
CA ARG A 35 -18.75 -6.71 5.52
C ARG A 35 -17.48 -6.04 5.98
N THR A 36 -16.33 -6.73 5.85
CA THR A 36 -15.06 -6.22 6.40
C THR A 36 -14.48 -5.06 5.59
N GLY A 37 -14.88 -4.91 4.34
CA GLY A 37 -14.28 -4.01 3.37
C GLY A 37 -12.89 -4.45 2.92
N ASP A 38 -12.46 -5.67 3.31
CA ASP A 38 -11.22 -6.27 2.85
C ASP A 38 -11.50 -7.16 1.64
N LEU A 39 -10.64 -7.08 0.63
CA LEU A 39 -10.64 -8.01 -0.50
C LEU A 39 -9.73 -9.19 -0.20
N GLY A 40 -10.21 -10.37 -0.53
CA GLY A 40 -9.47 -11.60 -0.33
C GLY A 40 -9.62 -12.57 -1.50
N HIS A 41 -8.72 -13.51 -1.54
CA HIS A 41 -8.74 -14.66 -2.44
C HIS A 41 -8.80 -15.94 -1.61
N LEU A 42 -9.81 -16.78 -1.89
CA LEU A 42 -9.92 -18.11 -1.29
C LEU A 42 -9.39 -19.14 -2.28
N ASP A 43 -8.33 -19.85 -1.92
CA ASP A 43 -7.75 -20.88 -2.76
C ASP A 43 -8.53 -22.20 -2.69
N LYS A 44 -8.11 -23.18 -3.49
CA LYS A 44 -8.76 -24.51 -3.56
C LYS A 44 -8.66 -25.31 -2.25
N ASP A 45 -7.72 -24.99 -1.39
CA ASP A 45 -7.49 -25.64 -0.10
C ASP A 45 -8.15 -24.86 1.05
N ASN A 46 -8.99 -23.86 0.73
CA ASN A 46 -9.70 -22.96 1.64
C ASN A 46 -8.78 -22.03 2.47
N TYR A 47 -7.58 -21.74 1.98
CA TYR A 47 -6.77 -20.67 2.58
C TYR A 47 -7.21 -19.31 2.06
N LEU A 48 -7.46 -18.40 2.99
CA LEU A 48 -7.81 -17.01 2.70
C LEU A 48 -6.54 -16.15 2.69
N SER A 49 -6.29 -15.50 1.54
CA SER A 49 -5.24 -14.49 1.39
C SER A 49 -5.89 -13.12 1.26
N ILE A 50 -5.49 -12.16 2.09
CA ILE A 50 -5.96 -10.77 1.98
C ILE A 50 -5.13 -10.04 0.92
N ARG A 51 -5.82 -9.35 0.00
CA ARG A 51 -5.22 -8.58 -1.10
C ARG A 51 -5.09 -7.10 -0.77
N GLY A 52 -6.07 -6.54 -0.06
CA GLY A 52 -6.10 -5.14 0.31
C GLY A 52 -7.48 -4.66 0.72
N ARG A 53 -7.67 -3.35 0.75
CA ARG A 53 -8.95 -2.71 1.05
C ARG A 53 -9.76 -2.46 -0.21
N LEU A 54 -11.05 -2.80 -0.21
CA LEU A 54 -11.97 -2.54 -1.33
C LEU A 54 -11.94 -1.07 -1.77
N LYS A 55 -11.97 -0.14 -0.82
CA LYS A 55 -11.96 1.30 -1.07
C LYS A 55 -10.63 1.87 -1.57
N ASN A 56 -9.54 1.12 -1.42
CA ASN A 56 -8.21 1.52 -1.86
C ASN A 56 -7.84 0.92 -3.22
N MET A 57 -8.62 -0.05 -3.68
CA MET A 57 -8.41 -0.68 -4.98
C MET A 57 -8.45 0.37 -6.09
N ILE A 58 -7.46 0.32 -6.95
CA ILE A 58 -7.35 1.19 -8.12
C ILE A 58 -7.83 0.40 -9.33
N VAL A 59 -8.72 0.98 -10.12
CA VAL A 59 -9.10 0.40 -11.40
C VAL A 59 -8.17 0.96 -12.47
N GLY A 60 -7.37 0.07 -13.07
CA GLY A 60 -6.46 0.43 -14.16
C GLY A 60 -7.18 0.83 -15.44
N SER A 61 -6.43 1.38 -16.37
CA SER A 61 -6.99 1.90 -17.63
C SER A 61 -7.63 0.83 -18.54
N SER A 62 -7.25 -0.43 -18.37
CA SER A 62 -7.81 -1.58 -19.10
C SER A 62 -8.86 -2.35 -18.28
N GLY A 63 -9.29 -1.80 -17.11
CA GLY A 63 -10.30 -2.39 -16.25
C GLY A 63 -9.78 -3.42 -15.25
N GLU A 64 -8.48 -3.60 -15.15
CA GLU A 64 -7.85 -4.48 -14.15
C GLU A 64 -7.89 -3.89 -12.74
N ASN A 65 -8.03 -4.76 -11.75
CA ASN A 65 -7.94 -4.38 -10.34
C ASN A 65 -6.47 -4.35 -9.90
N ILE A 66 -6.04 -3.23 -9.35
CA ILE A 66 -4.70 -3.01 -8.81
C ILE A 66 -4.86 -2.80 -7.31
N TYR A 67 -4.06 -3.53 -6.54
CA TYR A 67 -4.07 -3.50 -5.08
C TYR A 67 -2.83 -2.76 -4.57
N PRO A 68 -2.96 -1.47 -4.16
CA PRO A 68 -1.83 -0.68 -3.70
C PRO A 68 -1.03 -1.34 -2.59
N GLU A 69 -1.70 -2.01 -1.66
CA GLU A 69 -1.09 -2.68 -0.52
C GLU A 69 -0.14 -3.82 -0.94
N GLU A 70 -0.42 -4.52 -2.03
CA GLU A 70 0.50 -5.54 -2.57
C GLU A 70 1.80 -4.91 -3.09
N ILE A 71 1.68 -3.77 -3.77
CA ILE A 71 2.84 -3.03 -4.29
C ILE A 71 3.63 -2.44 -3.12
N GLU A 72 2.96 -1.83 -2.14
CA GLU A 72 3.56 -1.28 -0.93
C GLU A 72 4.31 -2.35 -0.11
N SER A 73 3.77 -3.56 -0.03
CA SER A 73 4.48 -4.68 0.61
C SER A 73 5.83 -4.94 -0.05
N VAL A 74 5.88 -4.97 -1.40
CA VAL A 74 7.13 -5.15 -2.14
C VAL A 74 8.08 -3.97 -1.96
N ILE A 75 7.56 -2.73 -1.91
CA ILE A 75 8.36 -1.53 -1.67
C ILE A 75 8.99 -1.57 -0.28
N ASN A 76 8.19 -1.92 0.74
CA ASN A 76 8.64 -1.93 2.14
C ASN A 76 9.66 -3.04 2.44
N ASP A 77 9.77 -4.06 1.58
CA ASP A 77 10.83 -5.08 1.65
C ASP A 77 12.18 -4.58 1.10
N PHE A 78 12.20 -3.42 0.41
CA PHE A 78 13.43 -2.84 -0.12
C PHE A 78 14.19 -2.08 0.97
N GLY A 79 15.51 -2.31 1.06
CA GLY A 79 16.34 -1.77 2.14
C GLY A 79 16.27 -0.24 2.28
N HIS A 80 16.24 0.26 3.51
CA HIS A 80 16.14 1.68 3.91
C HIS A 80 14.77 2.35 3.69
N VAL A 81 13.77 1.65 3.16
CA VAL A 81 12.39 2.14 3.16
C VAL A 81 11.81 2.04 4.56
N ILE A 82 11.24 3.14 5.06
CA ILE A 82 10.54 3.19 6.35
C ILE A 82 9.05 2.97 6.12
N GLU A 83 8.47 3.64 5.14
CA GLU A 83 7.05 3.53 4.78
C GLU A 83 6.82 3.98 3.34
N SER A 84 5.77 3.45 2.75
CA SER A 84 5.37 3.78 1.39
C SER A 84 3.87 3.94 1.25
N LEU A 85 3.48 4.67 0.21
CA LEU A 85 2.09 4.87 -0.17
C LEU A 85 1.99 4.84 -1.70
N VAL A 86 1.18 3.94 -2.25
CA VAL A 86 0.92 3.88 -3.69
C VAL A 86 -0.43 4.50 -3.98
N VAL A 87 -0.44 5.46 -4.90
CA VAL A 87 -1.64 6.19 -5.35
C VAL A 87 -1.71 6.25 -6.87
N GLN A 88 -2.90 6.53 -7.40
CA GLN A 88 -3.05 6.86 -8.80
C GLN A 88 -3.12 8.38 -8.96
N GLN A 89 -2.19 8.95 -9.72
CA GLN A 89 -2.19 10.37 -10.06
C GLN A 89 -2.17 10.53 -11.58
N LYS A 90 -3.16 11.22 -12.13
CA LYS A 90 -3.30 11.45 -13.58
C LYS A 90 -3.19 10.16 -14.41
N GLY A 91 -3.81 9.09 -13.93
CA GLY A 91 -3.80 7.77 -14.58
C GLY A 91 -2.52 6.96 -14.43
N LYS A 92 -1.51 7.45 -13.68
CA LYS A 92 -0.24 6.77 -13.43
C LYS A 92 -0.20 6.23 -12.00
N LEU A 93 0.41 5.06 -11.80
CA LEU A 93 0.74 4.57 -10.47
C LEU A 93 2.01 5.24 -9.97
N VAL A 94 1.88 5.94 -8.86
CA VAL A 94 2.95 6.69 -8.22
C VAL A 94 3.15 6.12 -6.81
N ALA A 95 4.39 5.77 -6.48
CA ALA A 95 4.76 5.44 -5.12
C ALA A 95 5.42 6.65 -4.45
N MET A 96 4.89 7.07 -3.32
CA MET A 96 5.53 8.02 -2.41
C MET A 96 6.26 7.20 -1.34
N VAL A 97 7.56 7.46 -1.14
CA VAL A 97 8.40 6.62 -0.27
C VAL A 97 9.17 7.48 0.73
N HIS A 98 8.97 7.19 2.01
CA HIS A 98 9.77 7.75 3.08
C HIS A 98 10.91 6.80 3.41
N VAL A 99 12.16 7.31 3.36
CA VAL A 99 13.37 6.51 3.51
C VAL A 99 14.26 7.04 4.63
N ASN A 100 15.06 6.16 5.23
CA ASN A 100 16.10 6.56 6.17
C ASN A 100 17.30 7.11 5.40
N ILE A 101 17.31 8.44 5.21
CA ILE A 101 18.38 9.14 4.46
C ILE A 101 19.74 8.98 5.12
N GLU A 102 19.83 9.00 6.45
CA GLU A 102 21.10 8.89 7.17
C GLU A 102 21.77 7.54 6.92
N GLU A 103 21.00 6.45 6.99
CA GLU A 103 21.50 5.11 6.67
C GLU A 103 21.85 4.97 5.19
N LEU A 104 21.04 5.55 4.30
CA LEU A 104 21.28 5.55 2.87
C LEU A 104 22.61 6.25 2.54
N GLN A 105 22.84 7.45 3.08
CA GLN A 105 24.07 8.21 2.90
C GLN A 105 25.28 7.47 3.48
N ALA A 106 25.16 6.90 4.67
CA ALA A 106 26.25 6.13 5.30
C ALA A 106 26.67 4.94 4.43
N LYS A 107 25.73 4.21 3.85
CA LYS A 107 26.00 3.10 2.94
C LYS A 107 26.74 3.54 1.68
N TYR A 108 26.31 4.64 1.07
CA TYR A 108 26.90 5.13 -0.18
C TYR A 108 28.26 5.79 0.03
N GLN A 109 28.51 6.46 1.16
CA GLN A 109 29.83 6.99 1.51
C GLN A 109 30.87 5.88 1.69
N GLN A 110 30.46 4.70 2.18
CA GLN A 110 31.34 3.53 2.25
C GLN A 110 31.70 2.96 0.87
N MET A 111 30.81 3.14 -0.13
CA MET A 111 31.00 2.60 -1.49
C MET A 111 31.70 3.55 -2.44
N LYS A 112 31.55 4.88 -2.25
CA LYS A 112 32.14 5.91 -3.14
C LYS A 112 32.83 7.00 -2.31
N LYS A 113 34.16 6.99 -2.27
CA LYS A 113 35.00 7.93 -1.49
C LYS A 113 34.95 9.41 -1.93
N ASP A 114 34.30 9.74 -3.05
CA ASP A 114 34.42 11.04 -3.73
C ASP A 114 33.14 11.87 -3.91
N ILE A 115 32.08 11.62 -3.12
CA ILE A 115 30.82 12.36 -3.32
C ILE A 115 30.44 13.13 -2.06
N SER A 116 30.91 14.37 -1.95
CA SER A 116 30.56 15.28 -0.83
C SER A 116 29.35 16.20 -1.11
N ASP A 117 28.85 16.34 -2.35
CA ASP A 117 27.88 17.39 -2.70
C ASP A 117 26.60 16.92 -3.46
N GLN A 118 26.23 15.63 -3.42
CA GLN A 118 25.15 15.11 -4.26
C GLN A 118 24.10 14.26 -3.52
N ALA A 119 23.64 14.70 -2.36
CA ALA A 119 22.59 13.98 -1.63
C ALA A 119 21.29 13.80 -2.47
N GLU A 120 20.95 14.78 -3.31
CA GLU A 120 19.77 14.71 -4.18
C GLU A 120 19.94 13.63 -5.28
N LEU A 121 21.10 13.59 -5.93
CA LEU A 121 21.38 12.57 -6.95
C LEU A 121 21.37 11.15 -6.37
N LEU A 122 21.84 11.02 -5.13
CA LEU A 122 21.81 9.74 -4.42
C LEU A 122 20.38 9.25 -4.19
N VAL A 123 19.50 10.14 -3.77
CA VAL A 123 18.08 9.81 -3.57
C VAL A 123 17.43 9.44 -4.92
N GLU A 124 17.70 10.19 -5.98
CA GLU A 124 17.16 9.89 -7.32
C GLU A 124 17.63 8.52 -7.83
N GLU A 125 18.94 8.20 -7.73
CA GLU A 125 19.46 6.89 -8.11
C GLU A 125 18.81 5.76 -7.31
N TYR A 126 18.65 5.94 -6.00
CA TYR A 126 18.01 4.98 -5.12
C TYR A 126 16.53 4.76 -5.48
N LEU A 127 15.77 5.83 -5.73
CA LEU A 127 14.35 5.71 -6.10
C LEU A 127 14.17 5.02 -7.45
N GLU A 128 15.08 5.23 -8.39
CA GLU A 128 15.05 4.56 -9.69
C GLU A 128 15.44 3.07 -9.56
N GLU A 129 16.38 2.73 -8.68
CA GLU A 129 16.70 1.34 -8.35
C GLU A 129 15.51 0.64 -7.69
N LEU A 130 14.87 1.29 -6.70
CA LEU A 130 13.65 0.82 -6.07
C LEU A 130 12.54 0.59 -7.10
N ARG A 131 12.30 1.55 -8.01
CA ARG A 131 11.29 1.41 -9.07
C ARG A 131 11.53 0.18 -9.94
N ARG A 132 12.77 -0.03 -10.36
CA ARG A 132 13.17 -1.20 -11.16
C ARG A 132 12.96 -2.50 -10.38
N TYR A 133 13.37 -2.53 -9.12
CA TYR A 133 13.17 -3.69 -8.24
C TYR A 133 11.68 -4.04 -8.12
N VAL A 134 10.84 -3.07 -7.74
CA VAL A 134 9.39 -3.28 -7.59
C VAL A 134 8.78 -3.76 -8.91
N ASN A 135 9.08 -3.10 -10.02
CA ASN A 135 8.54 -3.45 -11.33
C ASN A 135 8.99 -4.84 -11.83
N SER A 136 10.07 -5.40 -11.28
CA SER A 136 10.49 -6.78 -11.56
C SER A 136 9.71 -7.83 -10.75
N LYS A 137 9.02 -7.41 -9.67
CA LYS A 137 8.32 -8.30 -8.73
C LYS A 137 6.81 -8.27 -8.89
N VAL A 138 6.26 -7.14 -9.35
CA VAL A 138 4.82 -6.97 -9.54
C VAL A 138 4.37 -7.37 -10.94
N ASN A 139 3.07 -7.62 -11.11
CA ASN A 139 2.53 -7.91 -12.43
C ASN A 139 2.56 -6.66 -13.35
N LYS A 140 2.36 -6.87 -14.65
CA LYS A 140 2.44 -5.84 -15.69
C LYS A 140 1.54 -4.62 -15.41
N TYR A 141 0.36 -4.82 -14.84
CA TYR A 141 -0.62 -3.76 -14.59
C TYR A 141 -0.34 -2.97 -13.31
N SER A 142 0.42 -3.55 -12.40
CA SER A 142 0.81 -2.98 -11.11
C SER A 142 2.17 -2.26 -11.16
N GLN A 143 2.76 -2.08 -12.35
CA GLN A 143 4.05 -1.42 -12.49
C GLN A 143 3.98 0.06 -12.19
N LEU A 144 4.91 0.54 -11.37
CA LEU A 144 5.07 1.94 -11.02
C LEU A 144 5.64 2.75 -12.19
N GLN A 145 4.99 3.86 -12.53
CA GLN A 145 5.50 4.81 -13.51
C GLN A 145 6.44 5.84 -12.85
N LEU A 146 6.24 6.10 -11.55
CA LEU A 146 7.03 7.07 -10.82
C LEU A 146 7.19 6.64 -9.37
N VAL A 147 8.37 6.88 -8.79
CA VAL A 147 8.63 6.83 -7.36
C VAL A 147 9.09 8.20 -6.91
N VAL A 148 8.49 8.74 -5.86
CA VAL A 148 8.73 10.08 -5.37
C VAL A 148 9.23 10.00 -3.92
N TYR A 149 10.24 10.77 -3.60
CA TYR A 149 10.69 10.92 -2.24
C TYR A 149 9.67 11.69 -1.38
N GLN A 150 9.33 11.10 -0.24
CA GLN A 150 8.49 11.73 0.80
C GLN A 150 9.40 12.12 1.97
N PRO A 151 9.73 13.43 2.14
CA PRO A 151 10.69 13.86 3.15
C PRO A 151 10.19 13.67 4.59
N GLU A 152 8.90 13.88 4.81
CA GLU A 152 8.29 13.76 6.13
C GLU A 152 7.51 12.45 6.26
N PRO A 153 7.48 11.85 7.48
CA PRO A 153 6.64 10.69 7.73
C PRO A 153 5.17 10.93 7.36
N PHE A 154 4.50 9.91 6.84
CA PHE A 154 3.09 10.03 6.52
C PHE A 154 2.23 10.29 7.75
N GLN A 155 1.20 11.12 7.60
CA GLN A 155 0.21 11.30 8.65
C GLN A 155 -0.58 10.01 8.89
N LYS A 156 -0.69 9.63 10.16
CA LYS A 156 -1.32 8.36 10.56
C LYS A 156 -2.54 8.57 11.45
N THR A 157 -3.39 7.57 11.47
CA THR A 157 -4.47 7.43 12.46
C THR A 157 -3.88 7.05 13.83
N ALA A 158 -4.71 7.08 14.89
CA ALA A 158 -4.33 6.57 16.20
C ALA A 158 -3.90 5.07 16.20
N THR A 159 -4.34 4.32 15.19
CA THR A 159 -3.96 2.91 14.97
C THR A 159 -2.78 2.75 14.00
N LEU A 160 -1.98 3.79 13.83
CA LEU A 160 -0.75 3.84 13.01
C LEU A 160 -0.95 3.54 11.51
N LYS A 161 -2.17 3.67 10.98
CA LYS A 161 -2.45 3.51 9.55
C LYS A 161 -2.31 4.86 8.83
N ILE A 162 -1.65 4.88 7.67
CA ILE A 162 -1.49 6.08 6.83
C ILE A 162 -2.88 6.62 6.42
N LYS A 163 -3.09 7.91 6.59
CA LYS A 163 -4.29 8.62 6.14
C LYS A 163 -4.20 8.88 4.64
N ARG A 164 -4.43 7.85 3.83
CA ARG A 164 -4.28 7.88 2.36
C ARG A 164 -4.98 9.06 1.70
N PHE A 165 -6.18 9.43 2.18
CA PHE A 165 -6.99 10.51 1.62
C PHE A 165 -6.31 11.90 1.64
N LEU A 166 -5.19 12.07 2.33
CA LEU A 166 -4.42 13.32 2.32
C LEU A 166 -3.43 13.41 1.15
N TYR A 167 -3.26 12.34 0.38
CA TYR A 167 -2.20 12.20 -0.63
C TYR A 167 -2.70 11.90 -2.05
N TYR A 168 -4.02 11.98 -2.27
CA TYR A 168 -4.64 11.82 -3.59
C TYR A 168 -4.62 13.12 -4.40
#